data_4f81885ab42f6678a1548f651bdde008
#
_entry.id   4f81885ab42f6678a1548f651bdde008
#
_cell.length_a   1.000
_cell.length_b   1.000
_cell.length_c   1.000
_cell.angle_alpha   90.00
_cell.angle_beta   90.00
_cell.angle_gamma   90.00
#
_symmetry.space_group_name_H-M   'P 1'
#
loop_
_entity.id
_entity.type
_entity.pdbx_description
1 polymer ?
#
loop_
_entity_poly.entity_id
_entity_poly.type
_entity_poly.pdbx_seq_one_letter_code
_entity_poly.pdbx_strand_id
1 'polypeptide(L)'
;MDELIKNVDVKEMGRRFKLVRQRLGLTQTDVANQLDTTQLMIHRIEKGDNILSPLFLAVVLFYSRSVSLEGLLGKNFDIEDESLFSKDYAVNTIVKAKLNAIRDEYLGKLKEAENGFKEQMDAAVDLL
;
A
#
# COMPACT_ATOMS: atom_id res chain seq x y z
N MET A 1 -23.20 2.29 -17.65
CA MET A 1 -21.78 2.66 -17.66
C MET A 1 -21.56 4.12 -17.33
N ASP A 2 -22.28 5.02 -17.95
CA ASP A 2 -22.14 6.46 -17.68
C ASP A 2 -22.50 6.85 -16.26
N GLU A 3 -23.48 6.17 -15.64
CA GLU A 3 -23.84 6.40 -14.23
C GLU A 3 -22.75 5.97 -13.26
N LEU A 4 -22.04 4.88 -13.55
CA LEU A 4 -20.91 4.44 -12.74
C LEU A 4 -19.76 5.44 -12.78
N ILE A 5 -19.47 5.99 -13.97
CA ILE A 5 -18.40 6.98 -14.15
C ILE A 5 -18.78 8.31 -13.52
N LYS A 6 -20.05 8.74 -13.65
CA LYS A 6 -20.54 9.99 -13.07
C LYS A 6 -20.60 9.96 -11.54
N ASN A 7 -20.71 8.78 -10.95
CA ASN A 7 -20.83 8.61 -9.50
C ASN A 7 -19.50 8.28 -8.82
N VAL A 8 -18.40 8.20 -9.56
CA VAL A 8 -17.09 8.01 -8.95
C VAL A 8 -16.67 9.31 -8.26
N ASP A 9 -16.78 9.31 -6.95
CA ASP A 9 -16.31 10.40 -6.11
C ASP A 9 -14.92 10.02 -5.59
N VAL A 10 -13.89 10.71 -6.09
CA VAL A 10 -12.50 10.43 -5.75
C VAL A 10 -12.23 10.64 -4.26
N LYS A 11 -12.90 11.62 -3.65
CA LYS A 11 -12.77 11.87 -2.20
C LYS A 11 -13.40 10.75 -1.38
N GLU A 12 -14.58 10.29 -1.77
CA GLU A 12 -15.24 9.18 -1.12
C GLU A 12 -14.43 7.88 -1.28
N MET A 13 -13.89 7.65 -2.47
CA MET A 13 -13.02 6.48 -2.69
C MET A 13 -11.76 6.55 -1.83
N GLY A 14 -11.13 7.71 -1.74
CA GLY A 14 -9.98 7.91 -0.88
C GLY A 14 -10.29 7.61 0.59
N ARG A 15 -11.45 8.04 1.06
CA ARG A 15 -11.94 7.74 2.41
C ARG A 15 -12.10 6.23 2.63
N ARG A 16 -12.70 5.54 1.66
CA ARG A 16 -12.89 4.08 1.72
C ARG A 16 -11.56 3.34 1.74
N PHE A 17 -10.60 3.74 0.91
CA PHE A 17 -9.26 3.15 0.90
C PHE A 17 -8.59 3.27 2.26
N LYS A 18 -8.68 4.44 2.87
CA LYS A 18 -8.12 4.67 4.21
C LYS A 18 -8.76 3.74 5.24
N LEU A 19 -10.08 3.62 5.25
CA LEU A 19 -10.80 2.76 6.18
C LEU A 19 -10.42 1.29 5.99
N VAL A 20 -10.37 0.82 4.75
CA VAL A 20 -9.96 -0.55 4.44
C VAL A 20 -8.52 -0.79 4.87
N ARG A 21 -7.62 0.15 4.55
CA ARG A 21 -6.22 0.07 4.96
C ARG A 21 -6.08 -0.07 6.48
N GLN A 22 -6.76 0.78 7.22
CA GLN A 22 -6.73 0.76 8.69
C GLN A 22 -7.30 -0.55 9.24
N ARG A 23 -8.38 -1.03 8.66
CA ARG A 23 -9.00 -2.30 9.06
C ARG A 23 -8.06 -3.48 8.81
N LEU A 24 -7.26 -3.44 7.75
CA LEU A 24 -6.26 -4.46 7.45
C LEU A 24 -4.99 -4.31 8.30
N GLY A 25 -4.87 -3.27 9.10
CA GLY A 25 -3.69 -3.03 9.92
C GLY A 25 -2.47 -2.56 9.13
N LEU A 26 -2.67 -2.01 7.94
CA LEU A 26 -1.58 -1.54 7.08
C LEU A 26 -1.34 -0.04 7.25
N THR A 27 -0.08 0.38 7.16
CA THR A 27 0.28 1.80 7.07
C THR A 27 0.27 2.25 5.61
N GLN A 28 0.26 3.56 5.39
CA GLN A 28 0.40 4.11 4.04
C GLN A 28 1.71 3.67 3.40
N THR A 29 2.78 3.58 4.18
CA THR A 29 4.08 3.10 3.71
C THR A 29 4.03 1.62 3.28
N ASP A 30 3.32 0.78 4.05
CA ASP A 30 3.13 -0.63 3.67
C ASP A 30 2.48 -0.75 2.29
N VAL A 31 1.42 0.01 2.04
CA VAL A 31 0.72 0.01 0.75
C VAL A 31 1.61 0.57 -0.36
N ALA A 32 2.31 1.67 -0.08
CA ALA A 32 3.23 2.28 -1.04
C ALA A 32 4.30 1.29 -1.50
N ASN A 33 4.88 0.53 -0.57
CA ASN A 33 5.88 -0.48 -0.88
C ASN A 33 5.32 -1.61 -1.75
N GLN A 34 4.08 -2.01 -1.50
CA GLN A 34 3.43 -3.04 -2.31
C GLN A 34 3.14 -2.58 -3.74
N LEU A 35 2.91 -1.30 -3.94
CA LEU A 35 2.55 -0.72 -5.23
C LEU A 35 3.71 0.00 -5.91
N ASP A 36 4.91 -0.12 -5.35
CA ASP A 36 6.12 0.50 -5.90
C ASP A 36 5.95 2.01 -6.11
N THR A 37 5.41 2.66 -5.09
CA THR A 37 5.17 4.10 -5.07
C THR A 37 5.62 4.69 -3.74
N THR A 38 5.32 5.95 -3.48
CA THR A 38 5.71 6.65 -2.25
C THR A 38 4.52 6.79 -1.29
N GLN A 39 4.84 6.92 -0.01
CA GLN A 39 3.83 7.19 1.02
C GLN A 39 3.04 8.47 0.71
N LEU A 40 3.71 9.49 0.20
CA LEU A 40 3.05 10.75 -0.17
C LEU A 40 1.98 10.54 -1.25
N MET A 41 2.25 9.67 -2.24
CA MET A 41 1.28 9.38 -3.30
C MET A 41 0.05 8.66 -2.75
N ILE A 42 0.24 7.70 -1.84
CA ILE A 42 -0.87 7.02 -1.17
C ILE A 42 -1.68 8.02 -0.32
N HIS A 43 -0.99 8.90 0.40
CA HIS A 43 -1.64 9.95 1.19
C HIS A 43 -2.52 10.85 0.32
N ARG A 44 -2.04 11.27 -0.84
CA ARG A 44 -2.80 12.10 -1.79
C ARG A 44 -4.03 11.37 -2.32
N ILE A 45 -3.92 10.08 -2.62
CA ILE A 45 -5.06 9.27 -3.06
C ILE A 45 -6.10 9.20 -1.95
N GLU A 46 -5.70 8.96 -0.71
CA GLU A 46 -6.62 8.89 0.42
C GLU A 46 -7.29 10.22 0.71
N LYS A 47 -6.62 11.32 0.42
CA LYS A 47 -7.23 12.67 0.52
C LYS A 47 -8.16 13.02 -0.64
N GLY A 48 -8.10 12.27 -1.73
CA GLY A 48 -8.90 12.56 -2.92
C GLY A 48 -8.34 13.72 -3.73
N ASP A 49 -7.05 14.02 -3.61
CA ASP A 49 -6.40 15.10 -4.34
C ASP A 49 -6.02 14.71 -5.77
N ASN A 50 -6.05 13.41 -6.08
CA ASN A 50 -5.68 12.90 -7.38
C ASN A 50 -6.92 12.58 -8.23
N ILE A 51 -6.81 12.89 -9.50
CA ILE A 51 -7.73 12.45 -10.54
C ILE A 51 -7.52 10.93 -10.74
N LEU A 52 -8.50 10.26 -11.34
CA LEU A 52 -8.36 8.88 -11.76
C LEU A 52 -7.04 8.68 -12.52
N SER A 53 -6.16 7.86 -11.99
CA SER A 53 -4.81 7.64 -12.50
C SER A 53 -4.51 6.15 -12.52
N PRO A 54 -3.43 5.70 -13.22
CA PRO A 54 -3.01 4.32 -13.14
C PRO A 54 -2.74 3.86 -11.70
N LEU A 55 -2.18 4.74 -10.86
CA LEU A 55 -1.96 4.43 -9.45
C LEU A 55 -3.29 4.26 -8.70
N PHE A 56 -4.29 5.09 -8.96
CA PHE A 56 -5.62 4.93 -8.38
C PHE A 56 -6.19 3.54 -8.70
N LEU A 57 -6.11 3.12 -9.96
CA LEU A 57 -6.55 1.80 -10.38
C LEU A 57 -5.75 0.69 -9.67
N ALA A 58 -4.44 0.87 -9.53
CA ALA A 58 -3.60 -0.09 -8.81
C ALA A 58 -4.03 -0.24 -7.34
N VAL A 59 -4.40 0.87 -6.69
CA VAL A 59 -4.93 0.84 -5.31
C VAL A 59 -6.25 0.07 -5.25
N VAL A 60 -7.16 0.31 -6.19
CA VAL A 60 -8.42 -0.45 -6.27
C VAL A 60 -8.14 -1.94 -6.40
N LEU A 61 -7.26 -2.32 -7.32
CA LEU A 61 -6.91 -3.73 -7.54
C LEU A 61 -6.22 -4.35 -6.33
N PHE A 62 -5.37 -3.59 -5.65
CA PHE A 62 -4.72 -4.04 -4.43
C PHE A 62 -5.74 -4.41 -3.36
N TYR A 63 -6.69 -3.52 -3.07
CA TYR A 63 -7.70 -3.78 -2.05
C TYR A 63 -8.73 -4.82 -2.51
N SER A 64 -8.96 -4.99 -3.80
CA SER A 64 -9.89 -5.99 -4.31
C SER A 64 -9.48 -7.42 -3.98
N ARG A 65 -8.25 -7.65 -3.60
CA ARG A 65 -7.77 -8.96 -3.13
C ARG A 65 -8.29 -9.30 -1.75
N SER A 66 -8.57 -8.30 -0.93
CA SER A 66 -8.96 -8.47 0.46
C SER A 66 -10.43 -8.15 0.70
N VAL A 67 -11.02 -7.31 -0.15
CA VAL A 67 -12.41 -6.89 -0.01
C VAL A 67 -13.16 -7.10 -1.32
N SER A 68 -14.47 -7.27 -1.20
CA SER A 68 -15.35 -7.35 -2.37
C SER A 68 -15.27 -6.07 -3.18
N LEU A 69 -15.01 -6.19 -4.48
CA LEU A 69 -14.98 -5.04 -5.38
C LEU A 69 -16.33 -4.32 -5.42
N GLU A 70 -17.42 -5.07 -5.42
CA GLU A 70 -18.78 -4.50 -5.34
C GLU A 70 -18.99 -3.71 -4.05
N GLY A 71 -18.53 -4.28 -2.93
CA GLY A 71 -18.62 -3.59 -1.63
C GLY A 71 -17.77 -2.34 -1.60
N LEU A 72 -16.56 -2.40 -2.13
CA LEU A 72 -15.63 -1.27 -2.15
C LEU A 72 -16.15 -0.11 -2.99
N LEU A 73 -16.69 -0.40 -4.18
CA LEU A 73 -17.12 0.61 -5.15
C LEU A 73 -18.61 0.92 -5.08
N GLY A 74 -19.39 0.07 -4.42
CA GLY A 74 -20.86 0.15 -4.42
C GLY A 74 -21.43 1.21 -3.48
N LYS A 75 -22.74 1.37 -3.55
CA LYS A 75 -23.47 2.33 -2.72
C LYS A 75 -23.55 1.93 -1.26
N ASN A 76 -23.43 0.63 -0.96
CA ASN A 76 -23.62 0.05 0.36
C ASN A 76 -22.29 -0.27 1.06
N PHE A 77 -21.26 0.54 0.83
CA PHE A 77 -20.00 0.38 1.52
C PHE A 77 -20.19 0.54 3.03
N ASP A 78 -19.83 -0.51 3.78
CA ASP A 78 -19.85 -0.51 5.24
C ASP A 78 -18.59 -1.22 5.74
N ILE A 79 -17.68 -0.46 6.35
CA ILE A 79 -16.41 -1.00 6.87
C ILE A 79 -16.63 -1.98 8.02
N GLU A 80 -17.75 -1.89 8.72
CA GLU A 80 -18.08 -2.79 9.83
C GLU A 80 -18.70 -4.12 9.35
N ASP A 81 -19.08 -4.22 8.08
CA ASP A 81 -19.65 -5.44 7.52
C ASP A 81 -18.53 -6.46 7.26
N GLU A 82 -18.52 -7.54 8.04
CA GLU A 82 -17.53 -8.61 7.90
C GLU A 82 -17.58 -9.30 6.53
N SER A 83 -18.74 -9.30 5.87
CA SER A 83 -18.86 -9.90 4.55
C SER A 83 -18.14 -9.10 3.46
N LEU A 84 -17.76 -7.85 3.75
CA LEU A 84 -16.92 -7.05 2.85
C LEU A 84 -15.56 -7.71 2.63
N PHE A 85 -15.04 -8.39 3.64
CA PHE A 85 -13.69 -8.95 3.63
C PHE A 85 -13.68 -10.43 3.28
N SER A 86 -12.74 -10.83 2.43
CA SER A 86 -12.39 -12.22 2.23
C SER A 86 -11.30 -12.59 3.23
N LYS A 87 -11.63 -13.41 4.24
CA LYS A 87 -10.73 -13.71 5.36
C LYS A 87 -9.37 -14.25 4.91
N ASP A 88 -9.36 -15.19 3.97
CA ASP A 88 -8.12 -15.83 3.52
C ASP A 88 -7.21 -14.86 2.75
N TYR A 89 -7.79 -14.08 1.85
CA TYR A 89 -7.04 -13.09 1.07
C TYR A 89 -6.54 -11.94 1.93
N ALA A 90 -7.37 -11.48 2.89
CA ALA A 90 -6.97 -10.40 3.79
C ALA A 90 -5.74 -10.78 4.62
N VAL A 91 -5.74 -11.98 5.20
CA VAL A 91 -4.60 -12.48 6.00
C VAL A 91 -3.36 -12.58 5.13
N ASN A 92 -3.45 -13.18 3.94
CA ASN A 92 -2.32 -13.33 3.03
C ASN A 92 -1.76 -11.98 2.59
N THR A 93 -2.62 -11.02 2.30
CA THR A 93 -2.21 -9.67 1.90
C THR A 93 -1.47 -8.97 3.02
N ILE A 94 -1.98 -9.03 4.25
CA ILE A 94 -1.35 -8.42 5.43
C ILE A 94 0.02 -9.05 5.68
N VAL A 95 0.08 -10.38 5.73
CA VAL A 95 1.33 -11.11 6.00
C VAL A 95 2.36 -10.78 4.92
N LYS A 96 1.98 -10.83 3.65
CA LYS A 96 2.88 -10.53 2.55
C LYS A 96 3.42 -9.09 2.62
N ALA A 97 2.56 -8.12 2.88
CA ALA A 97 2.97 -6.72 3.00
C ALA A 97 3.93 -6.52 4.16
N LYS A 98 3.64 -7.10 5.34
CA LYS A 98 4.49 -6.98 6.52
C LYS A 98 5.83 -7.70 6.32
N LEU A 99 5.83 -8.88 5.72
CA LEU A 99 7.07 -9.60 5.42
C LEU A 99 7.94 -8.84 4.42
N ASN A 100 7.35 -8.26 3.39
CA ASN A 100 8.10 -7.45 2.42
C ASN A 100 8.71 -6.21 3.07
N ALA A 101 7.99 -5.53 3.97
CA ALA A 101 8.50 -4.38 4.70
C ALA A 101 9.69 -4.76 5.58
N ILE A 102 9.61 -5.89 6.30
CA ILE A 102 10.69 -6.42 7.12
C ILE A 102 11.90 -6.76 6.24
N ARG A 103 11.67 -7.45 5.13
CA ARG A 103 12.73 -7.80 4.18
C ARG A 103 13.46 -6.56 3.69
N ASP A 104 12.74 -5.55 3.26
CA ASP A 104 13.32 -4.32 2.71
C ASP A 104 14.13 -3.56 3.76
N GLU A 105 13.64 -3.52 5.01
CA GLU A 105 14.37 -2.92 6.13
C GLU A 105 15.71 -3.62 6.37
N TYR A 106 15.72 -4.96 6.46
CA TYR A 106 16.95 -5.71 6.73
C TYR A 106 17.90 -5.71 5.54
N LEU A 107 17.40 -5.74 4.31
CA LEU A 107 18.25 -5.61 3.13
C LEU A 107 18.94 -4.25 3.09
N GLY A 108 18.24 -3.19 3.49
CA GLY A 108 18.83 -1.86 3.61
C GLY A 108 19.95 -1.82 4.65
N LYS A 109 19.74 -2.43 5.82
CA LYS A 109 20.75 -2.51 6.89
C LYS A 109 21.97 -3.32 6.45
N LEU A 110 21.75 -4.43 5.75
CA LEU A 110 22.86 -5.25 5.23
C LEU A 110 23.69 -4.47 4.21
N LYS A 111 23.06 -3.72 3.33
CA LYS A 111 23.74 -2.89 2.34
C LYS A 111 24.56 -1.79 2.99
N GLU A 112 24.02 -1.12 4.01
CA GLU A 112 24.74 -0.11 4.78
C GLU A 112 25.96 -0.72 5.49
N ALA A 113 25.80 -1.89 6.10
CA ALA A 113 26.90 -2.60 6.76
C ALA A 113 27.99 -3.00 5.75
N GLU A 114 27.61 -3.48 4.57
CA GLU A 114 28.56 -3.82 3.50
C GLU A 114 29.33 -2.60 3.03
N ASN A 115 28.65 -1.48 2.80
CA ASN A 115 29.28 -0.24 2.38
C ASN A 115 30.24 0.30 3.45
N GLY A 116 29.84 0.26 4.71
CA GLY A 116 30.69 0.66 5.83
C GLY A 116 31.95 -0.20 5.93
N PHE A 117 31.81 -1.50 5.75
CA PHE A 117 32.96 -2.42 5.72
C PHE A 117 33.90 -2.08 4.57
N LYS A 118 33.39 -1.85 3.37
CA LYS A 118 34.21 -1.48 2.22
C LYS A 118 34.98 -0.18 2.45
N GLU A 119 34.33 0.82 3.01
CA GLU A 119 34.97 2.10 3.34
C GLU A 119 36.10 1.94 4.33
N GLN A 120 35.89 1.13 5.37
CA GLN A 120 36.93 0.84 6.36
C GLN A 120 38.12 0.06 5.76
N MET A 121 37.82 -0.90 4.89
CA MET A 121 38.87 -1.65 4.22
C MET A 121 39.68 -0.79 3.26
N ASP A 122 39.03 0.06 2.48
CA ASP A 122 39.69 0.99 1.56
C ASP A 122 40.58 1.98 2.34
N ALA A 123 40.07 2.51 3.44
CA ALA A 123 40.85 3.41 4.30
C ALA A 123 42.07 2.71 4.90
N ALA A 124 41.95 1.44 5.31
CA ALA A 124 43.06 0.64 5.82
C ALA A 124 44.11 0.37 4.75
N VAL A 125 43.67 0.06 3.52
CA VAL A 125 44.58 -0.16 2.40
C VAL A 125 45.36 1.11 2.04
N ASP A 126 44.69 2.27 2.09
CA ASP A 126 45.32 3.56 1.80
C ASP A 126 46.40 3.95 2.81
N LEU A 127 46.38 3.36 4.02
CA LEU A 127 47.41 3.57 5.03
C LEU A 127 48.70 2.73 4.79
N LEU A 128 48.63 1.74 3.94
CA LEU A 128 49.75 0.90 3.59
C LEU A 128 50.58 1.55 2.48
#